data_435157fb01bb698456d19dca60b50322
#
_entry.id   435157fb01bb698456d19dca60b50322
#
_cell.length_a   1.000
_cell.length_b   1.000
_cell.length_c   1.000
_cell.angle_alpha   90.00
_cell.angle_beta   90.00
_cell.angle_gamma   90.00
#
_symmetry.space_group_name_H-M   'P 1'
#
loop_
_entity.id
_entity.type
_entity.pdbx_description
1 polymer ?
#
loop_
_entity_poly.entity_id
_entity_poly.type
_entity_poly.pdbx_seq_one_letter_code
_entity_poly.pdbx_strand_id
1 'polypeptide(L)'
;MTLRRAFLASLIFAVVAILFWTLGGSPNESNPSTQMVASTKGAAGQTIQSAAPALVSAGSATPSVTPPPEHQQASDREKVLEEFTSWTERYLAAKPTQREPLEQEGVKLATARRPWFQKLIQTDPRSALERAVPRVVRQDLPENVLAQLEKPVSSKGDYNVYLGRPAPGVPVPPEGLTLRYFEADGVSYKAHVFGELTEVMSKKGVPLRGISIERDMAVAENAVRRLEIGERIPSGTLVEETCPVSGLTTETVSEGQTVTEVSPTVEIGSRIITLCNGAHVSVLEDDFRTYIQSSGPGGGGFFMDNFPGTSSRAIGNLRCLYIRVTYPDQMAQPNTEQQAYADMRDNARFYLENSYGKLTQTTTVTPVLTLP
;
A
#
# COMPACT_ATOMS: atom_id res chain seq x y z
N MET A 1 23.09 29.80 -7.87
CA MET A 1 22.16 28.87 -7.20
C MET A 1 21.31 28.03 -8.18
N THR A 2 21.46 28.18 -9.48
CA THR A 2 20.60 27.60 -10.53
C THR A 2 21.09 26.27 -11.12
N LEU A 3 22.37 25.93 -10.98
CA LEU A 3 22.92 24.70 -11.59
C LEU A 3 22.64 23.42 -10.78
N ARG A 4 22.45 23.50 -9.46
CA ARG A 4 22.18 22.32 -8.60
C ARG A 4 20.78 21.75 -8.75
N ARG A 5 19.79 22.54 -9.16
CA ARG A 5 18.40 22.07 -9.32
C ARG A 5 18.17 21.27 -10.61
N ALA A 6 18.90 21.57 -11.68
CA ALA A 6 18.82 20.83 -12.93
C ALA A 6 19.44 19.41 -12.84
N PHE A 7 20.44 19.23 -11.98
CA PHE A 7 21.06 17.91 -11.77
C PHE A 7 20.20 16.94 -10.97
N LEU A 8 19.39 17.43 -10.03
CA LEU A 8 18.50 16.58 -9.22
C LEU A 8 17.34 15.99 -10.04
N ALA A 9 16.76 16.78 -10.93
CA ALA A 9 15.67 16.29 -11.79
C ALA A 9 16.16 15.18 -12.75
N SER A 10 17.37 15.32 -13.33
CA SER A 10 17.97 14.29 -14.21
C SER A 10 18.32 12.99 -13.48
N LEU A 11 18.70 13.06 -12.19
CA LEU A 11 19.10 11.87 -11.43
C LEU A 11 17.88 10.99 -11.06
N ILE A 12 16.74 11.60 -10.76
CA ILE A 12 15.52 10.88 -10.42
C ILE A 12 14.99 10.10 -11.62
N PHE A 13 15.04 10.66 -12.82
CA PHE A 13 14.64 9.96 -14.05
C PHE A 13 15.59 8.81 -14.43
N ALA A 14 16.87 8.93 -14.18
CA ALA A 14 17.85 7.88 -14.46
C ALA A 14 17.65 6.64 -13.55
N VAL A 15 17.29 6.83 -12.29
CA VAL A 15 17.06 5.73 -11.34
C VAL A 15 15.76 4.97 -11.67
N VAL A 16 14.70 5.66 -12.09
CA VAL A 16 13.44 5.02 -12.49
C VAL A 16 13.63 4.23 -13.80
N ALA A 17 14.40 4.73 -14.77
CA ALA A 17 14.66 4.02 -16.03
C ALA A 17 15.52 2.77 -15.84
N ILE A 18 16.47 2.76 -14.89
CA ILE A 18 17.33 1.60 -14.63
C ILE A 18 16.57 0.49 -13.92
N LEU A 19 15.63 0.82 -13.02
CA LEU A 19 14.77 -0.17 -12.35
C LEU A 19 13.81 -0.88 -13.32
N PHE A 20 13.36 -0.20 -14.37
CA PHE A 20 12.51 -0.82 -15.40
C PHE A 20 13.23 -1.83 -16.29
N TRP A 21 14.56 -1.72 -16.44
CA TRP A 21 15.36 -2.57 -17.35
C TRP A 21 15.87 -3.85 -16.69
N THR A 22 15.92 -3.92 -15.38
CA THR A 22 16.45 -5.09 -14.63
C THR A 22 15.38 -6.11 -14.21
N LEU A 23 14.07 -5.82 -14.36
CA LEU A 23 12.98 -6.70 -13.97
C LEU A 23 12.24 -7.36 -15.15
N GLY A 24 12.70 -7.16 -16.38
CA GLY A 24 12.10 -7.76 -17.56
C GLY A 24 12.85 -8.99 -18.03
N GLY A 25 12.33 -10.18 -17.69
CA GLY A 25 12.71 -11.38 -18.40
C GLY A 25 12.81 -12.65 -17.59
N SER A 26 11.77 -13.50 -17.63
CA SER A 26 11.97 -14.93 -17.87
C SER A 26 10.66 -15.67 -18.18
N PRO A 27 10.72 -16.69 -19.01
CA PRO A 27 9.57 -17.22 -19.72
C PRO A 27 8.93 -18.44 -19.09
N ASN A 28 7.67 -18.55 -19.34
CA ASN A 28 6.81 -19.69 -19.58
C ASN A 28 7.39 -21.10 -19.38
N GLU A 29 6.85 -21.86 -18.43
CA GLU A 29 6.79 -23.31 -18.51
C GLU A 29 5.36 -23.79 -18.28
N SER A 30 4.85 -24.37 -19.34
CA SER A 30 3.60 -25.12 -19.43
C SER A 30 3.74 -26.49 -18.77
N ASN A 31 2.75 -26.91 -18.03
CA ASN A 31 2.54 -28.33 -17.77
C ASN A 31 1.05 -28.72 -17.83
N PRO A 32 0.74 -29.84 -18.40
CA PRO A 32 -0.60 -30.20 -18.87
C PRO A 32 -1.38 -31.13 -17.93
N SER A 33 -2.69 -31.03 -18.06
CA SER A 33 -3.72 -32.06 -18.01
C SER A 33 -3.78 -33.06 -16.85
N THR A 34 -4.90 -33.06 -16.17
CA THR A 34 -5.60 -34.34 -15.91
C THR A 34 -7.10 -34.11 -16.02
N GLN A 35 -7.67 -34.73 -17.08
CA GLN A 35 -9.10 -34.97 -17.26
C GLN A 35 -9.57 -35.98 -16.21
N MET A 36 -10.70 -35.75 -15.62
CA MET A 36 -11.54 -36.81 -15.11
C MET A 36 -12.98 -36.62 -15.58
N VAL A 37 -13.39 -37.58 -16.40
CA VAL A 37 -14.73 -37.78 -16.93
C VAL A 37 -15.59 -38.42 -15.85
N ALA A 38 -16.77 -37.90 -15.63
CA ALA A 38 -17.87 -38.69 -15.08
C ALA A 38 -19.19 -38.28 -15.72
N SER A 39 -19.68 -39.20 -16.50
CA SER A 39 -20.98 -39.23 -17.16
C SER A 39 -22.07 -39.63 -16.16
N THR A 40 -23.22 -38.99 -16.18
CA THR A 40 -24.50 -39.63 -15.90
C THR A 40 -25.65 -38.94 -16.63
N LYS A 41 -26.38 -39.80 -17.29
CA LYS A 41 -27.59 -39.71 -18.08
C LYS A 41 -28.83 -39.36 -17.25
N GLY A 42 -29.79 -38.67 -17.88
CA GLY A 42 -31.19 -39.03 -17.57
C GLY A 42 -32.22 -37.91 -17.68
N ALA A 43 -33.03 -38.04 -18.71
CA ALA A 43 -34.50 -37.86 -18.83
C ALA A 43 -35.09 -36.45 -18.91
N ALA A 44 -35.52 -36.08 -20.05
CA ALA A 44 -36.86 -35.90 -20.64
C ALA A 44 -37.95 -35.17 -19.79
N GLY A 45 -38.53 -34.13 -20.39
CA GLY A 45 -39.93 -33.85 -20.14
C GLY A 45 -40.39 -32.41 -20.19
N GLN A 46 -41.03 -32.10 -21.28
CA GLN A 46 -42.22 -31.23 -21.42
C GLN A 46 -42.04 -29.72 -21.69
N THR A 47 -42.34 -29.47 -22.94
CA THR A 47 -42.73 -28.22 -23.56
C THR A 47 -44.06 -27.69 -22.98
N ILE A 48 -44.10 -26.44 -22.56
CA ILE A 48 -45.35 -25.65 -22.46
C ILE A 48 -45.13 -24.37 -23.25
N GLN A 49 -45.77 -24.29 -24.40
CA GLN A 49 -46.02 -23.03 -25.14
C GLN A 49 -47.04 -22.20 -24.39
N SER A 50 -46.73 -20.94 -24.10
CA SER A 50 -47.70 -19.97 -23.77
C SER A 50 -47.45 -18.71 -24.60
N ALA A 51 -48.48 -18.31 -25.33
CA ALA A 51 -48.49 -17.21 -26.28
C ALA A 51 -48.39 -15.87 -25.59
N ALA A 52 -47.59 -14.97 -26.14
CA ALA A 52 -47.53 -13.56 -25.76
C ALA A 52 -48.47 -12.73 -26.63
N PRO A 53 -49.16 -11.67 -26.09
CA PRO A 53 -49.72 -10.64 -26.88
C PRO A 53 -48.70 -9.57 -27.26
N ALA A 54 -48.64 -9.21 -28.51
CA ALA A 54 -47.81 -8.14 -29.07
C ALA A 54 -48.33 -6.78 -28.58
N LEU A 55 -47.47 -6.05 -27.89
CA LEU A 55 -47.63 -4.59 -27.71
C LEU A 55 -46.64 -3.88 -28.64
N VAL A 56 -47.24 -3.22 -29.63
CA VAL A 56 -46.55 -2.28 -30.50
C VAL A 56 -46.21 -1.05 -29.70
N SER A 57 -44.94 -0.82 -29.42
CA SER A 57 -44.46 0.44 -28.86
C SER A 57 -43.60 1.16 -29.87
N ALA A 58 -44.05 2.34 -30.23
CA ALA A 58 -43.38 3.26 -31.17
C ALA A 58 -42.00 3.65 -30.61
N GLY A 59 -40.96 3.32 -31.34
CA GLY A 59 -39.59 3.63 -30.96
C GLY A 59 -39.27 5.11 -31.17
N SER A 60 -38.96 5.81 -30.11
CA SER A 60 -38.09 6.99 -30.16
C SER A 60 -36.63 6.48 -30.22
N ALA A 61 -36.05 6.59 -31.39
CA ALA A 61 -34.63 6.33 -31.61
C ALA A 61 -33.80 7.42 -30.92
N THR A 62 -33.39 7.15 -29.69
CA THR A 62 -32.26 7.86 -29.07
C THR A 62 -31.00 7.41 -29.83
N PRO A 63 -30.13 8.34 -30.30
CA PRO A 63 -28.90 7.93 -30.96
C PRO A 63 -28.05 7.15 -29.94
N SER A 64 -27.88 5.84 -30.19
CA SER A 64 -26.99 4.99 -29.44
C SER A 64 -25.56 5.42 -29.78
N VAL A 65 -24.97 6.23 -28.91
CA VAL A 65 -23.55 6.54 -28.97
C VAL A 65 -22.83 5.26 -28.56
N THR A 66 -22.36 4.51 -29.54
CA THR A 66 -21.48 3.37 -29.29
C THR A 66 -20.24 3.88 -28.57
N PRO A 67 -19.90 3.36 -27.38
CA PRO A 67 -18.69 3.78 -26.69
C PRO A 67 -17.47 3.47 -27.58
N PRO A 68 -16.45 4.34 -27.61
CA PRO A 68 -15.23 4.09 -28.37
C PRO A 68 -14.61 2.76 -27.96
N PRO A 69 -13.90 2.06 -28.86
CA PRO A 69 -13.24 0.80 -28.57
C PRO A 69 -12.25 0.99 -27.41
N GLU A 70 -12.10 -0.01 -26.55
CA GLU A 70 -11.28 0.05 -25.33
C GLU A 70 -9.85 0.55 -25.55
N HIS A 71 -9.25 0.19 -26.70
CA HIS A 71 -7.92 0.67 -27.09
C HIS A 71 -7.85 2.18 -27.28
N GLN A 72 -8.90 2.78 -27.83
CA GLN A 72 -8.97 4.23 -28.02
C GLN A 72 -9.08 4.94 -26.67
N GLN A 73 -9.92 4.44 -25.77
CA GLN A 73 -10.05 4.98 -24.41
C GLN A 73 -8.76 4.88 -23.60
N ALA A 74 -8.01 3.78 -23.75
CA ALA A 74 -6.71 3.60 -23.10
C ALA A 74 -5.67 4.61 -23.61
N SER A 75 -5.64 4.85 -24.92
CA SER A 75 -4.75 5.84 -25.54
C SER A 75 -5.09 7.27 -25.10
N ASP A 76 -6.37 7.62 -25.10
CA ASP A 76 -6.83 8.96 -24.69
C ASP A 76 -6.52 9.24 -23.22
N ARG A 77 -6.66 8.21 -22.35
CA ARG A 77 -6.30 8.28 -20.93
C ARG A 77 -4.81 8.57 -20.74
N GLU A 78 -3.95 7.81 -21.41
CA GLU A 78 -2.50 7.95 -21.29
C GLU A 78 -2.06 9.34 -21.73
N LYS A 79 -2.59 9.82 -22.84
CA LYS A 79 -2.33 11.16 -23.36
C LYS A 79 -2.68 12.27 -22.35
N VAL A 80 -3.84 12.18 -21.70
CA VAL A 80 -4.24 13.17 -20.69
C VAL A 80 -3.34 13.16 -19.47
N LEU A 81 -2.86 11.97 -19.05
CA LEU A 81 -1.93 11.84 -17.93
C LEU A 81 -0.55 12.42 -18.30
N GLU A 82 -0.05 12.14 -19.49
CA GLU A 82 1.22 12.68 -20.00
C GLU A 82 1.19 14.21 -20.18
N GLU A 83 0.11 14.76 -20.72
CA GLU A 83 -0.07 16.20 -20.88
C GLU A 83 -0.02 16.92 -19.52
N PHE A 84 -0.68 16.37 -18.49
CA PHE A 84 -0.61 16.93 -17.14
C PHE A 84 0.79 16.86 -16.57
N THR A 85 1.51 15.74 -16.75
CA THR A 85 2.90 15.57 -16.28
C THR A 85 3.82 16.60 -16.94
N SER A 86 3.74 16.74 -18.27
CA SER A 86 4.54 17.72 -19.01
C SER A 86 4.22 19.17 -18.61
N TRP A 87 2.95 19.46 -18.31
CA TRP A 87 2.57 20.75 -17.76
C TRP A 87 3.22 20.99 -16.38
N THR A 88 3.17 19.99 -15.50
CA THR A 88 3.74 20.09 -14.16
C THR A 88 5.25 20.44 -14.21
N GLU A 89 6.01 19.78 -15.08
CA GLU A 89 7.42 20.08 -15.28
C GLU A 89 7.66 21.52 -15.76
N ARG A 90 6.87 21.98 -16.73
CA ARG A 90 6.93 23.36 -17.24
C ARG A 90 6.59 24.38 -16.15
N TYR A 91 5.56 24.11 -15.37
CA TYR A 91 5.12 25.00 -14.28
C TYR A 91 6.19 25.14 -13.20
N LEU A 92 6.79 24.02 -12.75
CA LEU A 92 7.82 24.03 -11.74
C LEU A 92 9.13 24.73 -12.23
N ALA A 93 9.43 24.62 -13.50
CA ALA A 93 10.58 25.29 -14.12
C ALA A 93 10.34 26.78 -14.39
N ALA A 94 9.07 27.23 -14.43
CA ALA A 94 8.71 28.60 -14.80
C ALA A 94 9.06 29.62 -13.71
N LYS A 95 9.46 30.81 -14.13
CA LYS A 95 9.66 31.96 -13.22
C LYS A 95 8.31 32.43 -12.67
N PRO A 96 8.25 33.04 -11.48
CA PRO A 96 7.00 33.50 -10.87
C PRO A 96 6.13 34.36 -11.78
N THR A 97 6.73 35.22 -12.58
CA THR A 97 6.02 36.11 -13.54
C THR A 97 5.41 35.38 -14.73
N GLN A 98 5.78 34.11 -14.96
CA GLN A 98 5.31 33.27 -16.09
C GLN A 98 4.29 32.22 -15.63
N ARG A 99 4.01 32.13 -14.33
CA ARG A 99 3.16 31.07 -13.77
C ARG A 99 1.68 31.31 -13.98
N GLU A 100 1.20 32.55 -13.93
CA GLU A 100 -0.23 32.88 -14.01
C GLU A 100 -0.93 32.30 -15.25
N PRO A 101 -0.43 32.45 -16.50
CA PRO A 101 -1.04 31.80 -17.65
C PRO A 101 -0.98 30.27 -17.59
N LEU A 102 0.07 29.69 -16.99
CA LEU A 102 0.22 28.26 -16.82
C LEU A 102 -0.77 27.71 -15.79
N GLU A 103 -1.17 28.47 -14.78
CA GLU A 103 -2.16 28.02 -13.79
C GLU A 103 -3.52 27.72 -14.44
N GLN A 104 -3.99 28.57 -15.35
CA GLN A 104 -5.24 28.33 -16.06
C GLN A 104 -5.17 27.08 -16.95
N GLU A 105 -4.03 26.84 -17.60
CA GLU A 105 -3.78 25.60 -18.34
C GLU A 105 -3.81 24.40 -17.39
N GLY A 106 -3.14 24.50 -16.25
CA GLY A 106 -3.08 23.45 -15.24
C GLY A 106 -4.44 23.04 -14.72
N VAL A 107 -5.30 23.99 -14.43
CA VAL A 107 -6.69 23.71 -14.00
C VAL A 107 -7.46 22.94 -15.06
N LYS A 108 -7.33 23.31 -16.34
CA LYS A 108 -7.99 22.61 -17.45
C LYS A 108 -7.50 21.17 -17.58
N LEU A 109 -6.18 20.96 -17.53
CA LEU A 109 -5.56 19.63 -17.61
C LEU A 109 -5.91 18.76 -16.40
N ALA A 110 -5.85 19.32 -15.19
CA ALA A 110 -6.24 18.61 -13.97
C ALA A 110 -7.73 18.22 -13.98
N THR A 111 -8.59 19.10 -14.45
CA THR A 111 -10.03 18.83 -14.63
C THR A 111 -10.28 17.72 -15.66
N ALA A 112 -9.58 17.73 -16.78
CA ALA A 112 -9.67 16.68 -17.79
C ALA A 112 -9.14 15.33 -17.30
N ARG A 113 -8.08 15.35 -16.48
CA ARG A 113 -7.45 14.16 -15.85
C ARG A 113 -8.38 13.52 -14.81
N ARG A 114 -9.14 14.30 -14.05
CA ARG A 114 -9.91 13.85 -12.89
C ARG A 114 -10.82 12.64 -13.14
N PRO A 115 -11.70 12.60 -14.16
CA PRO A 115 -12.58 11.44 -14.38
C PRO A 115 -11.82 10.18 -14.77
N TRP A 116 -10.74 10.31 -15.53
CA TRP A 116 -9.89 9.19 -15.90
C TRP A 116 -9.14 8.63 -14.70
N PHE A 117 -8.67 9.51 -13.84
CA PHE A 117 -7.96 9.11 -12.62
C PHE A 117 -8.90 8.49 -11.60
N GLN A 118 -10.14 8.99 -11.47
CA GLN A 118 -11.17 8.35 -10.64
C GLN A 118 -11.47 6.93 -11.14
N LYS A 119 -11.60 6.77 -12.46
CA LYS A 119 -11.78 5.44 -13.05
C LYS A 119 -10.60 4.52 -12.76
N LEU A 120 -9.38 5.05 -12.81
CA LEU A 120 -8.16 4.29 -12.49
C LEU A 120 -8.15 3.83 -11.03
N ILE A 121 -8.54 4.70 -10.08
CA ILE A 121 -8.71 4.32 -8.66
C ILE A 121 -9.64 3.11 -8.53
N GLN A 122 -10.73 3.07 -9.28
CA GLN A 122 -11.74 2.01 -9.19
C GLN A 122 -11.30 0.69 -9.85
N THR A 123 -10.52 0.76 -10.93
CA THR A 123 -10.19 -0.41 -11.76
C THR A 123 -8.78 -0.95 -11.55
N ASP A 124 -7.83 -0.08 -11.22
CA ASP A 124 -6.43 -0.43 -10.94
C ASP A 124 -5.86 0.51 -9.87
N PRO A 125 -6.19 0.25 -8.59
CA PRO A 125 -5.76 1.10 -7.49
C PRO A 125 -4.23 1.14 -7.31
N ARG A 126 -3.49 0.10 -7.71
CA ARG A 126 -2.03 0.10 -7.70
C ARG A 126 -1.47 1.15 -8.65
N SER A 127 -1.86 1.09 -9.92
CA SER A 127 -1.44 2.08 -10.91
C SER A 127 -1.90 3.50 -10.55
N ALA A 128 -3.05 3.65 -9.90
CA ALA A 128 -3.49 4.95 -9.41
C ALA A 128 -2.53 5.52 -8.36
N LEU A 129 -2.07 4.71 -7.41
CA LEU A 129 -1.09 5.12 -6.39
C LEU A 129 0.28 5.48 -7.00
N GLU A 130 0.73 4.68 -7.97
CA GLU A 130 2.00 4.92 -8.67
C GLU A 130 2.01 6.20 -9.52
N ARG A 131 0.84 6.57 -10.09
CA ARG A 131 0.65 7.74 -10.95
C ARG A 131 0.12 8.98 -10.23
N ALA A 132 -0.06 8.89 -8.91
CA ALA A 132 -0.46 10.03 -8.10
C ALA A 132 0.61 11.11 -8.11
N VAL A 133 0.19 12.37 -8.07
CA VAL A 133 1.13 13.48 -7.99
C VAL A 133 1.91 13.40 -6.66
N PRO A 134 3.26 13.29 -6.69
CA PRO A 134 4.09 13.20 -5.49
C PRO A 134 3.85 14.35 -4.51
N ARG A 135 3.94 14.07 -3.23
CA ARG A 135 3.69 15.10 -2.19
C ARG A 135 4.66 16.28 -2.30
N VAL A 136 5.92 16.00 -2.61
CA VAL A 136 6.94 17.04 -2.80
C VAL A 136 6.62 17.96 -3.99
N VAL A 137 6.00 17.43 -5.04
CA VAL A 137 5.55 18.20 -6.20
C VAL A 137 4.32 19.06 -5.84
N ARG A 138 3.37 18.46 -5.11
CA ARG A 138 2.11 19.13 -4.71
C ARG A 138 2.34 20.40 -3.91
N GLN A 139 3.41 20.50 -3.15
CA GLN A 139 3.74 21.67 -2.32
C GLN A 139 3.94 22.95 -3.13
N ASP A 140 4.38 22.80 -4.38
CA ASP A 140 4.71 23.90 -5.27
C ASP A 140 3.63 24.16 -6.33
N LEU A 141 2.53 23.36 -6.32
CA LEU A 141 1.39 23.55 -7.22
C LEU A 141 0.38 24.56 -6.64
N PRO A 142 -0.31 25.32 -7.49
CA PRO A 142 -1.32 26.29 -7.07
C PRO A 142 -2.58 25.58 -6.54
N GLU A 143 -3.25 26.20 -5.57
CA GLU A 143 -4.42 25.64 -4.89
C GLU A 143 -5.58 25.29 -5.83
N ASN A 144 -5.81 26.11 -6.85
CA ASN A 144 -6.86 25.89 -7.85
C ASN A 144 -6.63 24.61 -8.69
N VAL A 145 -5.38 24.24 -8.95
CA VAL A 145 -5.00 22.97 -9.57
C VAL A 145 -5.12 21.83 -8.55
N LEU A 146 -4.61 22.01 -7.32
CA LEU A 146 -4.69 21.01 -6.26
C LEU A 146 -6.14 20.59 -5.95
N ALA A 147 -7.09 21.52 -6.06
CA ALA A 147 -8.51 21.25 -5.84
C ALA A 147 -9.10 20.26 -6.86
N GLN A 148 -8.49 20.10 -8.04
CA GLN A 148 -8.92 19.17 -9.08
C GLN A 148 -8.24 17.80 -8.99
N LEU A 149 -7.12 17.70 -8.26
CA LEU A 149 -6.35 16.48 -8.14
C LEU A 149 -6.94 15.51 -7.09
N GLU A 150 -6.46 14.28 -7.13
CA GLU A 150 -6.65 13.31 -6.05
C GLU A 150 -6.09 13.87 -4.74
N LYS A 151 -6.77 13.57 -3.63
CA LYS A 151 -6.32 13.98 -2.29
C LYS A 151 -5.59 12.84 -1.62
N PRO A 152 -4.37 13.07 -1.11
CA PRO A 152 -3.71 12.09 -0.24
C PRO A 152 -4.53 11.91 1.04
N VAL A 153 -4.71 10.66 1.43
CA VAL A 153 -5.35 10.26 2.69
C VAL A 153 -4.35 9.44 3.49
N SER A 154 -4.15 9.81 4.74
CA SER A 154 -3.36 9.03 5.70
C SER A 154 -4.01 9.26 7.06
N SER A 155 -4.73 8.28 7.56
CA SER A 155 -5.49 8.42 8.79
C SER A 155 -5.68 7.08 9.50
N LYS A 156 -6.09 7.13 10.78
CA LYS A 156 -6.52 5.97 11.55
C LYS A 156 -8.05 5.93 11.56
N GLY A 157 -8.60 4.77 11.20
CA GLY A 157 -10.05 4.61 11.08
C GLY A 157 -10.50 3.17 11.04
N ASP A 158 -11.77 2.95 10.75
CA ASP A 158 -12.38 1.63 10.67
C ASP A 158 -12.39 1.14 9.22
N TYR A 159 -11.81 -0.03 8.99
CA TYR A 159 -11.86 -0.73 7.71
C TYR A 159 -12.96 -1.78 7.74
N ASN A 160 -14.01 -1.55 6.97
CA ASN A 160 -15.22 -2.36 6.96
C ASN A 160 -15.31 -3.16 5.65
N VAL A 161 -15.50 -4.47 5.77
CA VAL A 161 -15.67 -5.39 4.63
C VAL A 161 -17.07 -6.00 4.70
N TYR A 162 -17.85 -5.82 3.64
CA TYR A 162 -19.19 -6.34 3.50
C TYR A 162 -19.25 -7.35 2.36
N LEU A 163 -19.78 -8.52 2.64
CA LEU A 163 -20.06 -9.54 1.64
C LEU A 163 -21.51 -9.39 1.17
N GLY A 164 -21.70 -8.94 -0.06
CA GLY A 164 -23.02 -8.82 -0.66
C GLY A 164 -23.56 -10.17 -1.09
N ARG A 165 -24.90 -10.32 -1.03
CA ARG A 165 -25.61 -11.41 -1.71
C ARG A 165 -26.33 -10.84 -2.92
N PRO A 166 -26.19 -11.44 -4.11
CA PRO A 166 -26.95 -11.01 -5.27
C PRO A 166 -28.45 -11.24 -5.02
N ALA A 167 -29.29 -10.40 -5.58
CA ALA A 167 -30.74 -10.70 -5.62
C ALA A 167 -30.98 -11.98 -6.44
N PRO A 168 -32.06 -12.72 -6.15
CA PRO A 168 -32.39 -13.93 -6.91
C PRO A 168 -32.47 -13.62 -8.42
N GLY A 169 -31.74 -14.38 -9.23
CA GLY A 169 -31.69 -14.23 -10.69
C GLY A 169 -30.70 -13.17 -11.21
N VAL A 170 -29.99 -12.48 -10.33
CA VAL A 170 -28.91 -11.54 -10.72
C VAL A 170 -27.58 -12.30 -10.73
N PRO A 171 -26.85 -12.32 -11.85
CA PRO A 171 -25.54 -12.95 -11.89
C PRO A 171 -24.55 -12.24 -10.96
N VAL A 172 -23.71 -13.03 -10.30
CA VAL A 172 -22.60 -12.50 -9.47
C VAL A 172 -21.53 -11.98 -10.42
N PRO A 173 -21.05 -10.74 -10.25
CA PRO A 173 -19.89 -10.24 -11.00
C PRO A 173 -18.67 -11.13 -10.76
N PRO A 174 -17.75 -11.26 -11.73
CA PRO A 174 -16.53 -12.08 -11.60
C PRO A 174 -15.68 -11.70 -10.38
N GLU A 175 -15.66 -10.41 -10.03
CA GLU A 175 -14.97 -9.83 -8.86
C GLU A 175 -15.69 -10.10 -7.53
N GLY A 176 -16.86 -10.76 -7.58
CA GLY A 176 -17.72 -10.99 -6.42
C GLY A 176 -18.47 -9.74 -5.96
N LEU A 177 -19.15 -9.84 -4.83
CA LEU A 177 -19.91 -8.72 -4.21
C LEU A 177 -19.24 -8.27 -2.91
N THR A 178 -17.92 -8.22 -2.87
CA THR A 178 -17.21 -7.71 -1.70
C THR A 178 -17.08 -6.19 -1.79
N LEU A 179 -17.71 -5.50 -0.84
CA LEU A 179 -17.61 -4.05 -0.69
C LEU A 179 -16.69 -3.73 0.47
N ARG A 180 -15.81 -2.78 0.27
CA ARG A 180 -14.85 -2.32 1.28
C ARG A 180 -14.98 -0.83 1.48
N TYR A 181 -14.98 -0.42 2.75
CA TYR A 181 -15.05 0.98 3.13
C TYR A 181 -13.99 1.28 4.18
N PHE A 182 -13.41 2.47 4.10
CA PHE A 182 -12.55 3.04 5.13
C PHE A 182 -13.22 4.27 5.71
N GLU A 183 -13.46 4.26 7.01
CA GLU A 183 -14.13 5.34 7.73
C GLU A 183 -13.13 6.03 8.65
N ALA A 184 -12.75 7.25 8.31
CA ALA A 184 -11.79 8.04 9.06
C ALA A 184 -12.14 9.53 9.00
N ASP A 185 -11.88 10.26 10.07
CA ASP A 185 -12.09 11.71 10.17
C ASP A 185 -13.52 12.16 9.78
N GLY A 186 -14.53 11.31 10.07
CA GLY A 186 -15.92 11.56 9.72
C GLY A 186 -16.27 11.37 8.24
N VAL A 187 -15.34 10.85 7.44
CA VAL A 187 -15.54 10.55 6.02
C VAL A 187 -15.55 9.05 5.81
N SER A 188 -16.52 8.56 5.03
CA SER A 188 -16.56 7.17 4.57
C SER A 188 -16.09 7.10 3.11
N TYR A 189 -14.99 6.39 2.87
CA TYR A 189 -14.42 6.15 1.57
C TYR A 189 -14.76 4.74 1.09
N LYS A 190 -15.18 4.59 -0.17
CA LYS A 190 -15.19 3.29 -0.83
C LYS A 190 -13.75 2.89 -1.14
N ALA A 191 -13.27 1.85 -0.47
CA ALA A 191 -11.87 1.42 -0.55
C ALA A 191 -11.68 0.44 -1.71
N HIS A 192 -10.84 0.83 -2.66
CA HIS A 192 -10.36 -0.01 -3.75
C HIS A 192 -8.97 -0.52 -3.37
N VAL A 193 -8.84 -1.83 -3.22
CA VAL A 193 -7.65 -2.50 -2.69
C VAL A 193 -7.07 -3.46 -3.70
N PHE A 194 -5.82 -3.85 -3.48
CA PHE A 194 -5.11 -4.86 -4.26
C PHE A 194 -4.16 -5.65 -3.35
N GLY A 195 -3.54 -6.67 -3.89
CA GLY A 195 -2.57 -7.50 -3.16
C GLY A 195 -3.17 -8.11 -1.89
N GLU A 196 -2.40 -8.08 -0.82
CA GLU A 196 -2.74 -8.72 0.45
C GLU A 196 -4.00 -8.13 1.11
N LEU A 197 -4.32 -6.85 0.84
CA LEU A 197 -5.52 -6.22 1.39
C LEU A 197 -6.83 -6.80 0.86
N THR A 198 -6.79 -7.56 -0.23
CA THR A 198 -7.98 -8.24 -0.78
C THR A 198 -8.50 -9.34 0.14
N GLU A 199 -7.65 -9.90 0.99
CA GLU A 199 -7.99 -10.99 1.92
C GLU A 199 -8.27 -10.47 3.34
N VAL A 200 -7.98 -9.21 3.61
CA VAL A 200 -8.17 -8.61 4.93
C VAL A 200 -9.66 -8.43 5.23
N MET A 201 -10.06 -8.88 6.41
CA MET A 201 -11.41 -8.71 6.97
C MET A 201 -11.53 -7.37 7.70
N SER A 202 -12.77 -7.04 8.13
CA SER A 202 -13.05 -5.81 8.87
C SER A 202 -12.14 -5.65 10.10
N LYS A 203 -11.59 -4.45 10.27
CA LYS A 203 -10.75 -4.07 11.41
C LYS A 203 -11.09 -2.67 11.88
N LYS A 204 -11.05 -2.46 13.20
CA LYS A 204 -11.27 -1.16 13.82
C LYS A 204 -9.96 -0.46 14.15
N GLY A 205 -9.97 0.87 14.01
CA GLY A 205 -8.84 1.70 14.42
C GLY A 205 -7.55 1.40 13.67
N VAL A 206 -7.61 0.96 12.42
CA VAL A 206 -6.43 0.64 11.60
C VAL A 206 -5.90 1.90 10.90
N PRO A 207 -4.58 2.15 10.92
CA PRO A 207 -4.00 3.15 10.06
C PRO A 207 -4.02 2.68 8.61
N LEU A 208 -4.59 3.47 7.72
CA LEU A 208 -4.53 3.23 6.28
C LEU A 208 -4.13 4.52 5.57
N ARG A 209 -3.50 4.36 4.42
CA ARG A 209 -3.14 5.47 3.55
C ARG A 209 -3.51 5.18 2.10
N GLY A 210 -3.62 6.24 1.33
CA GLY A 210 -3.90 6.14 -0.09
C GLY A 210 -4.15 7.49 -0.71
N ILE A 211 -4.90 7.48 -1.79
CA ILE A 211 -5.34 8.68 -2.50
C ILE A 211 -6.83 8.58 -2.79
N SER A 212 -7.52 9.68 -2.76
CA SER A 212 -8.96 9.70 -3.00
C SER A 212 -9.37 10.76 -4.02
N ILE A 213 -10.39 10.44 -4.81
CA ILE A 213 -11.20 11.40 -5.54
C ILE A 213 -12.63 11.23 -5.02
N GLU A 214 -13.18 12.32 -4.47
CA GLU A 214 -14.48 12.27 -3.78
C GLU A 214 -14.49 11.22 -2.66
N ARG A 215 -15.23 10.13 -2.84
CA ARG A 215 -15.34 9.03 -1.89
C ARG A 215 -14.71 7.72 -2.37
N ASP A 216 -14.17 7.69 -3.59
CA ASP A 216 -13.38 6.56 -4.08
C ASP A 216 -11.93 6.70 -3.61
N MET A 217 -11.40 5.70 -2.94
CA MET A 217 -10.05 5.69 -2.41
C MET A 217 -9.28 4.48 -2.89
N ALA A 218 -8.15 4.69 -3.55
CA ALA A 218 -7.14 3.65 -3.74
C ALA A 218 -6.31 3.52 -2.46
N VAL A 219 -6.32 2.34 -1.86
CA VAL A 219 -5.64 2.07 -0.59
C VAL A 219 -4.30 1.42 -0.85
N ALA A 220 -3.23 1.97 -0.29
CA ALA A 220 -1.90 1.38 -0.35
C ALA A 220 -1.80 0.13 0.53
N GLU A 221 -1.07 -0.89 0.09
CA GLU A 221 -0.91 -2.16 0.81
C GLU A 221 -0.28 -1.98 2.20
N ASN A 222 0.54 -0.95 2.38
CA ASN A 222 1.17 -0.66 3.66
C ASN A 222 0.81 0.75 4.13
N ALA A 223 0.49 0.89 5.42
CA ALA A 223 0.20 2.19 6.03
C ALA A 223 1.45 3.04 6.24
N VAL A 224 2.62 2.42 6.32
CA VAL A 224 3.90 3.11 6.49
C VAL A 224 4.27 3.79 5.17
N ARG A 225 4.51 5.09 5.21
CA ARG A 225 4.99 5.87 4.09
C ARG A 225 6.25 6.61 4.48
N ARG A 226 7.35 6.32 3.81
CA ARG A 226 8.55 7.14 3.94
C ARG A 226 8.30 8.51 3.30
N LEU A 227 8.60 9.59 4.02
CA LEU A 227 8.56 10.93 3.47
C LEU A 227 9.70 11.12 2.47
N GLU A 228 9.42 11.89 1.43
CA GLU A 228 10.41 12.22 0.42
C GLU A 228 11.34 13.35 0.91
N ILE A 229 12.59 13.31 0.48
CA ILE A 229 13.55 14.40 0.72
C ILE A 229 13.01 15.66 0.06
N GLY A 230 12.94 16.76 0.82
CA GLY A 230 12.34 18.00 0.34
C GLY A 230 10.84 18.13 0.62
N GLU A 231 10.20 17.09 1.13
CA GLU A 231 8.81 17.17 1.57
C GLU A 231 8.69 18.00 2.84
N ARG A 232 7.73 18.93 2.87
CA ARG A 232 7.45 19.79 4.04
C ARG A 232 6.44 19.11 4.94
N ILE A 233 6.70 19.12 6.24
CA ILE A 233 5.76 18.61 7.25
C ILE A 233 4.60 19.58 7.38
N PRO A 234 3.34 19.14 7.18
CA PRO A 234 2.18 20.00 7.32
C PRO A 234 2.01 20.52 8.74
N SER A 235 1.46 21.74 8.86
CA SER A 235 1.09 22.32 10.14
C SER A 235 -0.03 21.52 10.81
N GLY A 236 0.04 21.37 12.14
CA GLY A 236 -0.92 20.59 12.93
C GLY A 236 -0.71 19.07 12.87
N THR A 237 0.40 18.61 12.29
CA THR A 237 0.73 17.19 12.29
C THR A 237 1.41 16.80 13.60
N LEU A 238 0.97 15.70 14.20
CA LEU A 238 1.63 15.15 15.37
C LEU A 238 2.98 14.53 14.95
N VAL A 239 4.06 15.13 15.45
CA VAL A 239 5.43 14.62 15.22
C VAL A 239 5.91 13.93 16.49
N GLU A 240 6.41 12.71 16.34
CA GLU A 240 6.91 11.91 17.45
C GLU A 240 8.43 11.92 17.51
N GLU A 241 8.95 12.23 18.70
CA GLU A 241 10.39 12.37 18.98
C GLU A 241 11.06 11.03 19.35
N THR A 242 10.30 9.95 19.42
CA THR A 242 10.81 8.66 19.85
C THR A 242 10.66 7.64 18.72
N CYS A 243 11.77 7.02 18.35
CA CYS A 243 11.75 5.92 17.39
C CYS A 243 11.00 4.72 17.98
N PRO A 244 9.91 4.24 17.36
CA PRO A 244 9.11 3.15 17.91
C PRO A 244 9.83 1.80 17.93
N VAL A 245 10.82 1.63 17.09
CA VAL A 245 11.57 0.36 17.01
C VAL A 245 12.64 0.27 18.07
N SER A 246 13.39 1.34 18.31
CA SER A 246 14.51 1.33 19.29
C SER A 246 14.16 1.96 20.63
N GLY A 247 13.10 2.76 20.71
CA GLY A 247 12.75 3.57 21.88
C GLY A 247 13.72 4.71 22.15
N LEU A 248 14.59 5.04 21.20
CA LEU A 248 15.51 6.17 21.32
C LEU A 248 14.85 7.46 20.88
N THR A 249 15.21 8.56 21.56
CA THR A 249 14.86 9.90 21.08
C THR A 249 15.65 10.20 19.82
N THR A 250 14.96 10.71 18.80
CA THR A 250 15.53 11.08 17.50
C THR A 250 15.50 12.59 17.33
N GLU A 251 16.42 13.12 16.52
CA GLU A 251 16.28 14.49 16.05
C GLU A 251 15.06 14.56 15.13
N THR A 252 14.04 15.25 15.57
CA THR A 252 12.78 15.36 14.84
C THR A 252 12.82 16.49 13.84
N VAL A 253 12.15 16.26 12.72
CA VAL A 253 11.79 17.33 11.79
C VAL A 253 10.54 17.99 12.32
N SER A 254 10.66 19.26 12.74
CA SER A 254 9.53 20.00 13.29
C SER A 254 8.50 20.38 12.23
N GLU A 255 7.29 20.71 12.68
CA GLU A 255 6.23 21.25 11.84
C GLU A 255 6.72 22.42 10.96
N GLY A 256 6.36 22.42 9.71
CA GLY A 256 6.79 23.43 8.71
C GLY A 256 8.21 23.26 8.19
N GLN A 257 9.00 22.37 8.77
CA GLN A 257 10.34 22.05 8.27
C GLN A 257 10.30 21.09 7.09
N THR A 258 11.39 21.02 6.36
CA THR A 258 11.57 20.15 5.22
C THR A 258 12.37 18.92 5.62
N VAL A 259 11.91 17.74 5.19
CA VAL A 259 12.61 16.48 5.41
C VAL A 259 13.98 16.51 4.73
N THR A 260 15.03 16.15 5.49
CA THR A 260 16.43 16.08 5.03
C THR A 260 16.90 14.63 4.99
N GLU A 261 18.08 14.38 4.42
CA GLU A 261 18.66 13.02 4.31
C GLU A 261 19.12 12.42 5.64
N VAL A 262 19.16 13.21 6.73
CA VAL A 262 19.85 12.82 7.96
C VAL A 262 19.18 11.65 8.68
N SER A 263 17.86 11.62 8.70
CA SER A 263 17.11 10.54 9.37
C SER A 263 15.86 10.16 8.58
N PRO A 264 15.57 8.87 8.43
CA PRO A 264 14.37 8.45 7.73
C PRO A 264 13.14 8.84 8.53
N THR A 265 12.27 9.62 7.91
CA THR A 265 10.99 10.06 8.48
C THR A 265 9.85 9.33 7.78
N VAL A 266 8.91 8.81 8.55
CA VAL A 266 7.74 8.07 8.04
C VAL A 266 6.43 8.71 8.52
N GLU A 267 5.40 8.56 7.71
CA GLU A 267 4.01 8.87 8.04
C GLU A 267 3.24 7.56 8.23
N ILE A 268 2.50 7.47 9.33
CA ILE A 268 1.61 6.35 9.64
C ILE A 268 0.31 6.90 10.25
N GLY A 269 -0.80 6.75 9.53
CA GLY A 269 -2.03 7.43 9.89
C GLY A 269 -1.81 8.95 9.86
N SER A 270 -2.23 9.66 10.89
CA SER A 270 -2.03 11.12 11.02
C SER A 270 -0.74 11.52 11.75
N ARG A 271 0.20 10.58 11.94
CA ARG A 271 1.44 10.80 12.71
C ARG A 271 2.66 10.78 11.80
N ILE A 272 3.62 11.64 12.11
CA ILE A 272 4.95 11.62 11.50
C ILE A 272 5.96 11.23 12.57
N ILE A 273 6.85 10.31 12.23
CA ILE A 273 7.82 9.70 13.14
C ILE A 273 9.18 9.72 12.47
N THR A 274 10.18 10.22 13.18
CA THR A 274 11.58 10.11 12.76
C THR A 274 12.20 8.84 13.33
N LEU A 275 12.84 8.05 12.46
CA LEU A 275 13.45 6.78 12.82
C LEU A 275 14.96 6.93 12.97
N CYS A 276 15.58 6.08 13.80
CA CYS A 276 17.02 6.12 14.02
C CYS A 276 17.85 5.73 12.79
N ASN A 277 17.29 4.83 11.95
CA ASN A 277 17.94 4.38 10.72
C ASN A 277 16.92 3.84 9.71
N GLY A 278 17.36 3.62 8.46
CA GLY A 278 16.50 3.17 7.37
C GLY A 278 15.95 1.75 7.52
N ALA A 279 16.65 0.87 8.24
CA ALA A 279 16.20 -0.50 8.47
C ALA A 279 14.93 -0.55 9.34
N HIS A 280 14.72 0.46 10.20
CA HIS A 280 13.52 0.53 11.02
C HIS A 280 12.25 0.77 10.19
N VAL A 281 12.34 1.31 8.98
CA VAL A 281 11.20 1.42 8.06
C VAL A 281 10.66 0.03 7.75
N SER A 282 11.54 -0.90 7.35
CA SER A 282 11.13 -2.27 7.01
C SER A 282 10.54 -3.01 8.23
N VAL A 283 11.07 -2.76 9.43
CA VAL A 283 10.49 -3.34 10.66
C VAL A 283 9.04 -2.86 10.86
N LEU A 284 8.78 -1.57 10.64
CA LEU A 284 7.43 -1.01 10.75
C LEU A 284 6.48 -1.55 9.66
N GLU A 285 7.00 -1.71 8.45
CA GLU A 285 6.24 -2.27 7.33
C GLU A 285 5.86 -3.74 7.58
N ASP A 286 6.77 -4.54 8.13
CA ASP A 286 6.51 -5.94 8.47
C ASP A 286 5.57 -6.08 9.68
N ASP A 287 5.72 -5.22 10.67
CA ASP A 287 4.80 -5.16 11.81
C ASP A 287 3.38 -4.79 11.38
N PHE A 288 3.24 -3.83 10.46
CA PHE A 288 1.94 -3.48 9.89
C PHE A 288 1.34 -4.66 9.10
N ARG A 289 2.14 -5.32 8.26
CA ARG A 289 1.68 -6.50 7.49
C ARG A 289 1.19 -7.61 8.42
N THR A 290 1.94 -7.91 9.46
CA THR A 290 1.55 -8.89 10.49
C THR A 290 0.25 -8.50 11.19
N TYR A 291 0.12 -7.22 11.54
CA TYR A 291 -1.07 -6.70 12.19
C TYR A 291 -2.30 -6.76 11.29
N ILE A 292 -2.19 -6.32 10.04
CA ILE A 292 -3.33 -6.25 9.13
C ILE A 292 -3.86 -7.65 8.75
N GLN A 293 -2.98 -8.66 8.70
CA GLN A 293 -3.33 -10.05 8.42
C GLN A 293 -3.83 -10.82 9.64
N SER A 294 -3.55 -10.35 10.86
CA SER A 294 -3.96 -11.05 12.08
C SER A 294 -5.48 -11.22 12.13
N SER A 295 -5.94 -12.44 12.43
CA SER A 295 -7.37 -12.76 12.51
C SER A 295 -7.97 -12.22 13.81
N GLY A 296 -9.05 -11.44 13.70
CA GLY A 296 -9.91 -11.03 14.83
C GLY A 296 -10.20 -9.53 14.88
N PRO A 297 -11.41 -9.15 15.29
CA PRO A 297 -11.82 -7.75 15.48
C PRO A 297 -11.14 -7.05 16.66
N GLY A 298 -10.36 -7.78 17.46
CA GLY A 298 -9.66 -7.33 18.66
C GLY A 298 -8.23 -7.85 18.74
N GLY A 299 -7.63 -8.26 17.63
CA GLY A 299 -6.17 -8.52 17.59
C GLY A 299 -5.47 -7.30 18.15
N GLY A 300 -4.58 -7.51 19.16
CA GLY A 300 -3.90 -6.43 19.89
C GLY A 300 -3.55 -5.27 18.97
N GLY A 301 -3.85 -4.05 19.39
CA GLY A 301 -3.75 -2.87 18.54
C GLY A 301 -2.42 -2.84 17.81
N PHE A 302 -2.41 -2.30 16.61
CA PHE A 302 -1.16 -1.98 15.93
C PHE A 302 -0.26 -1.29 16.98
N PHE A 303 1.01 -1.70 17.07
CA PHE A 303 1.90 -1.29 18.18
C PHE A 303 1.89 0.21 18.48
N MET A 304 1.44 1.04 17.53
CA MET A 304 1.19 2.47 17.69
C MET A 304 0.11 2.82 18.72
N ASP A 305 -0.76 1.89 19.12
CA ASP A 305 -1.81 2.13 20.12
C ASP A 305 -1.31 2.05 21.56
N ASN A 306 -0.18 1.39 21.76
CA ASN A 306 0.45 1.19 23.07
C ASN A 306 1.66 2.13 23.31
N PHE A 307 1.76 3.25 22.53
CA PHE A 307 2.85 4.18 22.73
C PHE A 307 2.80 4.92 24.09
N PRO A 308 3.82 4.75 24.85
CA PRO A 308 5.04 5.48 24.73
C PRO A 308 6.21 4.56 24.32
N GLY A 309 6.51 4.57 23.05
CA GLY A 309 7.86 4.52 22.53
C GLY A 309 8.69 3.28 22.61
N THR A 310 8.11 2.07 22.79
CA THR A 310 8.93 0.87 22.80
C THR A 310 8.21 -0.32 22.19
N SER A 311 8.69 -0.79 21.03
CA SER A 311 8.35 -2.13 20.61
C SER A 311 8.69 -3.07 21.77
N SER A 312 7.69 -3.79 22.28
CA SER A 312 7.91 -4.83 23.30
C SER A 312 8.89 -5.92 22.83
N ARG A 313 9.19 -5.94 21.53
CA ARG A 313 10.16 -6.82 20.88
C ARG A 313 11.60 -6.28 20.90
N ALA A 314 11.76 -4.96 21.08
CA ALA A 314 13.07 -4.32 21.11
C ALA A 314 13.60 -4.04 22.52
N ILE A 315 12.84 -4.40 23.57
CA ILE A 315 13.15 -4.12 24.97
C ILE A 315 12.84 -5.33 25.83
N GLY A 316 13.69 -5.57 26.82
CA GLY A 316 13.48 -6.60 27.82
C GLY A 316 14.38 -7.82 27.62
N ASN A 317 13.94 -8.98 28.09
CA ASN A 317 14.70 -10.22 27.99
C ASN A 317 13.94 -11.22 27.08
N LEU A 318 14.52 -11.47 25.90
CA LEU A 318 14.05 -12.50 24.99
C LEU A 318 14.47 -13.88 25.54
N ARG A 319 13.50 -14.75 25.77
CA ARG A 319 13.76 -16.14 26.15
C ARG A 319 13.80 -17.02 24.91
N CYS A 320 14.95 -17.62 24.64
CA CYS A 320 15.14 -18.51 23.51
C CYS A 320 15.32 -19.95 24.02
N LEU A 321 14.65 -20.89 23.37
CA LEU A 321 14.84 -22.30 23.55
C LEU A 321 15.56 -22.85 22.31
N TYR A 322 16.81 -23.34 22.50
CA TYR A 322 17.57 -24.03 21.47
C TYR A 322 17.31 -25.53 21.59
N ILE A 323 16.56 -26.09 20.64
CA ILE A 323 16.20 -27.52 20.66
C ILE A 323 17.22 -28.28 19.80
N ARG A 324 17.92 -29.22 20.42
CA ARG A 324 18.86 -30.11 19.73
C ARG A 324 18.14 -31.41 19.39
N VAL A 325 18.07 -31.73 18.11
CA VAL A 325 17.36 -32.93 17.63
C VAL A 325 18.26 -33.82 16.82
N THR A 326 18.02 -35.13 16.89
CA THR A 326 18.63 -36.15 16.02
C THR A 326 17.52 -37.08 15.52
N TYR A 327 17.81 -37.79 14.42
CA TYR A 327 16.93 -38.78 13.83
C TYR A 327 17.63 -40.15 13.89
N PRO A 328 16.88 -41.27 13.98
CA PRO A 328 17.47 -42.59 14.07
C PRO A 328 18.35 -42.99 12.88
N ASP A 329 18.08 -42.43 11.73
CA ASP A 329 18.78 -42.67 10.45
C ASP A 329 19.95 -41.71 10.20
N GLN A 330 20.14 -40.72 11.07
CA GLN A 330 21.26 -39.77 10.99
C GLN A 330 22.39 -40.11 11.94
N MET A 331 23.54 -40.46 11.35
CA MET A 331 24.78 -40.69 12.11
C MET A 331 25.43 -39.41 12.61
N ALA A 332 25.13 -38.26 12.01
CA ALA A 332 25.69 -36.98 12.41
C ALA A 332 25.06 -36.50 13.73
N GLN A 333 25.90 -36.25 14.72
CA GLN A 333 25.43 -35.67 15.98
C GLN A 333 25.10 -34.18 15.77
N PRO A 334 24.01 -33.69 16.36
CA PRO A 334 23.73 -32.25 16.36
C PRO A 334 24.87 -31.51 17.10
N ASN A 335 24.90 -30.17 16.93
CA ASN A 335 25.85 -29.34 17.67
C ASN A 335 25.94 -29.73 19.14
N THR A 336 27.15 -29.72 19.71
CA THR A 336 27.30 -29.92 21.13
C THR A 336 26.55 -28.81 21.89
N GLU A 337 26.23 -29.08 23.14
CA GLU A 337 25.61 -28.07 24.01
C GLU A 337 26.45 -26.79 24.10
N GLN A 338 27.77 -26.97 24.18
CA GLN A 338 28.73 -25.87 24.24
C GLN A 338 28.74 -25.06 22.95
N GLN A 339 28.65 -25.69 21.78
CA GLN A 339 28.52 -25.01 20.49
C GLN A 339 27.20 -24.25 20.39
N ALA A 340 26.09 -24.87 20.77
CA ALA A 340 24.78 -24.21 20.77
C ALA A 340 24.77 -22.97 21.68
N TYR A 341 25.39 -23.02 22.86
CA TYR A 341 25.52 -21.83 23.68
C TYR A 341 26.45 -20.76 23.07
N ALA A 342 27.50 -21.18 22.35
CA ALA A 342 28.38 -20.24 21.66
C ALA A 342 27.64 -19.49 20.54
N ASP A 343 26.91 -20.20 19.68
CA ASP A 343 26.12 -19.63 18.60
C ASP A 343 25.05 -18.64 19.14
N MET A 344 24.40 -19.02 20.24
CA MET A 344 23.38 -18.21 20.87
C MET A 344 23.92 -16.98 21.62
N ARG A 345 25.19 -17.02 22.07
CA ARG A 345 25.87 -15.83 22.63
C ARG A 345 26.15 -14.79 21.56
N ASP A 346 26.58 -15.22 20.39
CA ASP A 346 26.79 -14.29 19.26
C ASP A 346 25.47 -13.66 18.82
N ASN A 347 24.40 -14.45 18.79
CA ASN A 347 23.06 -13.97 18.54
C ASN A 347 22.58 -12.98 19.63
N ALA A 348 22.76 -13.30 20.89
CA ALA A 348 22.43 -12.41 22.01
C ALA A 348 23.22 -11.10 21.96
N ARG A 349 24.48 -11.15 21.57
CA ARG A 349 25.31 -9.96 21.35
C ARG A 349 24.79 -9.11 20.22
N PHE A 350 24.42 -9.73 19.09
CA PHE A 350 23.80 -9.01 17.97
C PHE A 350 22.54 -8.24 18.40
N TYR A 351 21.62 -8.88 19.13
CA TYR A 351 20.43 -8.20 19.62
C TYR A 351 20.75 -7.11 20.64
N LEU A 352 21.70 -7.33 21.54
CA LEU A 352 22.12 -6.33 22.53
C LEU A 352 22.70 -5.09 21.86
N GLU A 353 23.58 -5.27 20.88
CA GLU A 353 24.23 -4.20 20.14
C GLU A 353 23.20 -3.43 19.29
N ASN A 354 22.34 -4.13 18.54
CA ASN A 354 21.36 -3.50 17.66
C ASN A 354 20.15 -2.89 18.40
N SER A 355 19.91 -3.27 19.64
CA SER A 355 18.91 -2.63 20.52
C SER A 355 19.48 -1.52 21.39
N TYR A 356 20.76 -1.19 21.22
CA TYR A 356 21.45 -0.22 22.06
C TYR A 356 21.39 -0.60 23.55
N GLY A 357 21.59 -1.90 23.85
CA GLY A 357 21.59 -2.42 25.21
C GLY A 357 20.21 -2.64 25.84
N LYS A 358 19.13 -2.44 25.11
CA LYS A 358 17.75 -2.53 25.64
C LYS A 358 17.14 -3.93 25.56
N LEU A 359 17.59 -4.75 24.62
CA LEU A 359 17.15 -6.13 24.45
C LEU A 359 18.26 -7.08 24.88
N THR A 360 18.01 -7.90 25.87
CA THR A 360 18.88 -9.00 26.26
C THR A 360 18.27 -10.35 25.84
N GLN A 361 19.08 -11.35 25.65
CA GLN A 361 18.63 -12.69 25.32
C GLN A 361 19.15 -13.70 26.35
N THR A 362 18.23 -14.51 26.87
CA THR A 362 18.56 -15.66 27.70
C THR A 362 18.23 -16.94 26.94
N THR A 363 19.18 -17.83 26.79
CA THR A 363 19.00 -19.07 26.04
C THR A 363 19.03 -20.29 26.98
N THR A 364 18.10 -21.20 26.74
CA THR A 364 18.11 -22.56 27.31
C THR A 364 18.37 -23.53 26.17
N VAL A 365 19.36 -24.38 26.32
CA VAL A 365 19.68 -25.46 25.36
C VAL A 365 19.13 -26.78 25.88
N THR A 366 18.41 -27.54 25.06
CA THR A 366 17.91 -28.86 25.46
C THR A 366 18.99 -29.94 25.38
N PRO A 367 18.86 -31.02 26.12
CA PRO A 367 19.51 -32.28 25.76
C PRO A 367 19.16 -32.67 24.32
N VAL A 368 19.94 -33.58 23.73
CA VAL A 368 19.60 -34.09 22.39
C VAL A 368 18.30 -34.90 22.48
N LEU A 369 17.33 -34.51 21.68
CA LEU A 369 16.05 -35.21 21.54
C LEU A 369 16.09 -36.05 20.28
N THR A 370 15.83 -37.35 20.40
CA THR A 370 15.68 -38.24 19.24
C THR A 370 14.23 -38.18 18.79
N LEU A 371 14.00 -37.73 17.59
CA LEU A 371 12.68 -37.75 16.97
C LEU A 371 12.43 -39.11 16.32
N PRO A 372 11.17 -39.59 16.27
CA PRO A 372 10.82 -40.86 15.67
C PRO A 372 11.12 -40.94 14.19
#